data_f4757471ae83e595850312ae09ad5c58
#
_entry.id   f4757471ae83e595850312ae09ad5c58
#
_cell.length_a   1.000
_cell.length_b   1.000
_cell.length_c   1.000
_cell.angle_alpha   90.00
_cell.angle_beta   90.00
_cell.angle_gamma   90.00
#
_symmetry.space_group_name_H-M   'P 1'
#
loop_
_entity.id
_entity.type
_entity.pdbx_description
1 polymer ?
#
loop_
_entity_poly.entity_id
_entity_poly.type
_entity_poly.pdbx_seq_one_letter_code
_entity_poly.pdbx_strand_id
1 'polypeptide(L)'
;MNPLDYIVQDRKRLPYGMMNFADIRCDNYYYVDKTRFIPMIEQADRFFFFIRPRRFGKSLTLNILQHYYDVSTRDKFDDLFGDLYIGQHPTPDRNSYLVLYLNFSGINAELNDYRKGLDEHCGTTIESFCKKYADLLPPETWEELHTKNGAVAQLEFLYQVCERAGQKMYLFIDEYDHFTNAILSNPESLRRYTDETHGEGYLRNLFNKVKAGTYFSIKRCFITGVNPVTMDDLTSGFNIGTNYSLSSKFNQLMGFTEEEVREMLNYYSTNSPFRHTVDELIEIMKPWYDNYCFAQDCYGETTMYNSNMVLYFVKNYIDNGKVPQNMIESNIRIDYEKLRMLIRKDKEFAHDASIIQTLVSQGYIIGDLKDGFPAVSITNPDNFVSLLYYFGMLTISGMHEGKTKLTIPNMVVQEQLYTYLLNTYNDTDLSFSSYEKSELSSALAYRGDWQSYFGYIADCLKRYASQRDKQKGEFFVHGFTLAMTAQNRFYRPISEQDTQAGYVDIFLCPMLEIYSDMTHSYIVELKYAKYKDPENRVEELRREAIAQANRYADTDTVKRAIGNTRLHKVVVVYKGMEMRVCEEVI
;
A
#
# COMPACT_ATOMS: atom_id res chain seq x y z
N MET A 1 35.28 10.66 12.06
CA MET A 1 34.63 11.66 11.21
C MET A 1 33.97 12.66 12.13
N ASN A 2 34.30 13.94 11.98
CA ASN A 2 33.76 15.00 12.83
C ASN A 2 32.26 15.20 12.45
N PRO A 3 31.31 15.26 13.42
CA PRO A 3 29.89 15.52 13.12
C PRO A 3 29.63 16.82 12.35
N LEU A 4 30.58 17.74 12.31
CA LEU A 4 30.48 19.00 11.57
C LEU A 4 30.85 18.89 10.07
N ASP A 5 31.44 17.77 9.65
CA ASP A 5 31.76 17.54 8.21
C ASP A 5 30.53 17.16 7.37
N TYR A 6 29.35 17.04 8.01
CA TYR A 6 28.07 16.74 7.34
C TYR A 6 27.35 17.97 6.77
N ILE A 7 27.88 19.20 6.96
CA ILE A 7 27.32 20.40 6.35
C ILE A 7 27.95 20.59 4.96
N VAL A 8 27.63 19.70 4.02
CA VAL A 8 27.84 19.98 2.59
C VAL A 8 26.75 20.94 2.15
N GLN A 9 27.07 22.22 2.02
CA GLN A 9 26.13 23.32 1.79
C GLN A 9 25.36 23.26 0.46
N ASP A 10 25.70 22.33 -0.46
CA ASP A 10 25.06 22.23 -1.80
C ASP A 10 24.23 20.95 -2.03
N ARG A 11 24.12 20.07 -1.03
CA ARG A 11 23.39 18.81 -1.18
C ARG A 11 21.90 19.00 -0.89
N LYS A 12 21.02 18.62 -1.83
CA LYS A 12 19.57 18.61 -1.63
C LYS A 12 19.19 17.68 -0.45
N ARG A 13 18.26 18.13 0.38
CA ARG A 13 17.69 17.33 1.47
C ARG A 13 16.71 16.31 0.93
N LEU A 14 16.48 15.20 1.63
CA LEU A 14 15.41 14.25 1.27
C LEU A 14 14.06 14.72 1.82
N PRO A 15 12.99 14.76 0.99
CA PRO A 15 11.66 15.25 1.39
C PRO A 15 10.85 14.18 2.12
N TYR A 16 11.48 13.46 3.06
CA TYR A 16 10.82 12.41 3.82
C TYR A 16 9.74 12.98 4.74
N GLY A 17 8.48 12.53 4.54
CA GLY A 17 7.32 13.00 5.31
C GLY A 17 6.79 14.38 4.89
N MET A 18 7.29 14.97 3.78
CA MET A 18 6.84 16.27 3.30
C MET A 18 5.70 16.14 2.29
N MET A 19 4.71 17.04 2.41
CA MET A 19 3.57 17.12 1.50
C MET A 19 3.39 18.51 0.87
N ASN A 20 4.12 19.51 1.35
CA ASN A 20 4.09 20.87 0.81
C ASN A 20 5.12 21.00 -0.32
N PHE A 21 4.64 21.14 -1.55
CA PHE A 21 5.49 21.27 -2.74
C PHE A 21 6.32 22.55 -2.74
N ALA A 22 5.75 23.68 -2.30
CA ALA A 22 6.49 24.93 -2.24
C ALA A 22 7.69 24.84 -1.29
N ASP A 23 7.53 24.21 -0.11
CA ASP A 23 8.63 24.02 0.83
C ASP A 23 9.71 23.09 0.22
N ILE A 24 9.30 22.03 -0.49
CA ILE A 24 10.24 21.12 -1.17
C ILE A 24 11.08 21.89 -2.19
N ARG A 25 10.49 22.80 -2.96
CA ARG A 25 11.18 23.57 -3.99
C ARG A 25 12.04 24.71 -3.42
N CYS A 26 11.50 25.47 -2.46
CA CYS A 26 12.16 26.64 -1.90
C CYS A 26 13.30 26.29 -0.93
N ASP A 27 13.19 25.17 -0.19
CA ASP A 27 14.14 24.77 0.86
C ASP A 27 15.19 23.75 0.36
N ASN A 28 15.40 23.67 -0.96
CA ASN A 28 16.41 22.82 -1.61
C ASN A 28 16.29 21.32 -1.26
N TYR A 29 15.07 20.76 -1.37
CA TYR A 29 14.86 19.32 -1.28
C TYR A 29 14.98 18.63 -2.64
N TYR A 30 15.34 17.36 -2.63
CA TYR A 30 15.33 16.52 -3.82
C TYR A 30 13.89 16.26 -4.25
N TYR A 31 13.59 16.46 -5.52
CA TYR A 31 12.26 16.27 -6.07
C TYR A 31 12.32 15.35 -7.30
N VAL A 32 11.49 14.28 -7.31
CA VAL A 32 11.29 13.42 -8.48
C VAL A 32 10.19 14.03 -9.34
N ASP A 33 10.55 14.50 -10.54
CA ASP A 33 9.64 15.24 -11.39
C ASP A 33 8.54 14.38 -12.02
N LYS A 34 7.33 14.54 -11.53
CA LYS A 34 6.10 13.93 -12.08
C LYS A 34 5.24 14.93 -12.88
N THR A 35 5.71 16.16 -13.08
CA THR A 35 4.93 17.22 -13.73
C THR A 35 4.63 16.96 -15.20
N ARG A 36 5.32 15.99 -15.83
CA ARG A 36 5.00 15.49 -17.19
C ARG A 36 3.59 14.93 -17.31
N PHE A 37 2.94 14.55 -16.19
CA PHE A 37 1.57 14.07 -16.19
C PHE A 37 0.52 15.18 -16.21
N ILE A 38 0.88 16.44 -15.95
CA ILE A 38 -0.06 17.58 -15.95
C ILE A 38 -0.77 17.73 -17.30
N PRO A 39 -0.09 17.77 -18.45
CA PRO A 39 -0.76 17.83 -19.75
C PRO A 39 -1.65 16.61 -20.03
N MET A 40 -1.30 15.43 -19.51
CA MET A 40 -2.08 14.21 -19.67
C MET A 40 -3.38 14.26 -18.84
N ILE A 41 -3.32 14.84 -17.62
CA ILE A 41 -4.49 15.08 -16.77
C ILE A 41 -5.43 16.12 -17.43
N GLU A 42 -4.86 17.14 -18.10
CA GLU A 42 -5.67 18.13 -18.82
C GLU A 42 -6.39 17.55 -20.04
N GLN A 43 -5.77 16.57 -20.72
CA GLN A 43 -6.36 15.86 -21.85
C GLN A 43 -7.38 14.79 -21.44
N ALA A 44 -7.35 14.36 -20.17
CA ALA A 44 -8.31 13.46 -19.61
C ALA A 44 -9.64 14.15 -19.30
N ASP A 45 -10.63 13.40 -18.82
CA ASP A 45 -11.93 13.97 -18.44
C ASP A 45 -11.77 15.02 -17.34
N ARG A 46 -12.64 16.03 -17.38
CA ARG A 46 -12.59 17.17 -16.45
C ARG A 46 -12.81 16.80 -14.99
N PHE A 47 -13.45 15.64 -14.76
CA PHE A 47 -13.78 15.14 -13.43
C PHE A 47 -13.04 13.83 -13.23
N PHE A 48 -11.89 13.93 -12.57
CA PHE A 48 -10.86 12.92 -12.49
C PHE A 48 -10.86 12.26 -11.13
N PHE A 49 -11.14 10.95 -11.08
CA PHE A 49 -10.92 10.13 -9.89
C PHE A 49 -9.62 9.35 -10.01
N PHE A 50 -8.85 9.33 -8.91
CA PHE A 50 -7.60 8.61 -8.89
C PHE A 50 -7.28 8.06 -7.50
N ILE A 51 -7.38 6.76 -7.35
CA ILE A 51 -7.14 6.05 -6.10
C ILE A 51 -5.76 5.40 -6.16
N ARG A 52 -5.01 5.52 -5.07
CA ARG A 52 -3.74 4.83 -4.85
C ARG A 52 -3.61 4.41 -3.39
N PRO A 53 -2.85 3.35 -3.09
CA PRO A 53 -2.54 3.00 -1.72
C PRO A 53 -1.95 4.17 -0.94
N ARG A 54 -1.92 4.07 0.37
CA ARG A 54 -1.30 5.09 1.22
C ARG A 54 0.18 5.23 0.89
N ARG A 55 0.71 6.46 1.09
CA ARG A 55 2.15 6.78 1.00
C ARG A 55 2.75 6.71 -0.41
N PHE A 56 1.91 6.75 -1.44
CA PHE A 56 2.32 6.88 -2.85
C PHE A 56 2.44 8.32 -3.33
N GLY A 57 2.23 9.32 -2.48
CA GLY A 57 2.39 10.73 -2.84
C GLY A 57 1.10 11.43 -3.31
N LYS A 58 -0.10 10.91 -2.99
CA LYS A 58 -1.40 11.51 -3.38
C LYS A 58 -1.51 12.99 -3.02
N SER A 59 -1.37 13.32 -1.73
CA SER A 59 -1.52 14.71 -1.24
C SER A 59 -0.46 15.64 -1.82
N LEU A 60 0.79 15.15 -2.02
CA LEU A 60 1.83 15.92 -2.69
C LEU A 60 1.45 16.19 -4.15
N THR A 61 0.94 15.21 -4.89
CA THR A 61 0.48 15.39 -6.27
C THR A 61 -0.63 16.44 -6.34
N LEU A 62 -1.62 16.39 -5.43
CA LEU A 62 -2.66 17.43 -5.37
C LEU A 62 -2.07 18.81 -5.07
N ASN A 63 -1.09 18.88 -4.17
CA ASN A 63 -0.47 20.16 -3.83
C ASN A 63 0.34 20.75 -5.01
N ILE A 64 1.00 19.91 -5.82
CA ILE A 64 1.65 20.31 -7.07
C ILE A 64 0.62 20.90 -8.04
N LEU A 65 -0.49 20.18 -8.27
CA LEU A 65 -1.56 20.62 -9.16
C LEU A 65 -2.19 21.94 -8.69
N GLN A 66 -2.40 22.10 -7.38
CA GLN A 66 -2.89 23.34 -6.79
C GLN A 66 -1.96 24.52 -7.16
N HIS A 67 -0.66 24.39 -6.88
CA HIS A 67 0.30 25.46 -7.20
C HIS A 67 0.39 25.73 -8.71
N TYR A 68 0.23 24.73 -9.54
CA TYR A 68 0.28 24.88 -11.00
C TYR A 68 -0.92 25.66 -11.55
N TYR A 69 -2.12 25.34 -11.06
CA TYR A 69 -3.36 25.92 -11.62
C TYR A 69 -3.80 27.23 -10.95
N ASP A 70 -3.36 27.48 -9.73
CA ASP A 70 -3.81 28.61 -8.93
C ASP A 70 -3.33 29.97 -9.47
N VAL A 71 -4.27 30.87 -9.68
CA VAL A 71 -3.96 32.26 -10.10
C VAL A 71 -3.07 32.99 -9.10
N SER A 72 -3.19 32.67 -7.80
CA SER A 72 -2.44 33.32 -6.72
C SER A 72 -0.96 32.94 -6.66
N THR A 73 -0.54 31.90 -7.39
CA THR A 73 0.86 31.43 -7.43
C THR A 73 1.60 31.86 -8.69
N ARG A 74 0.98 32.72 -9.50
CA ARG A 74 1.55 33.18 -10.80
C ARG A 74 2.97 33.73 -10.66
N ASP A 75 3.19 34.57 -9.66
CA ASP A 75 4.48 35.24 -9.44
C ASP A 75 5.57 34.30 -8.93
N LYS A 76 5.20 33.12 -8.43
CA LYS A 76 6.11 32.08 -7.92
C LYS A 76 6.34 30.95 -8.92
N PHE A 77 5.79 31.05 -10.12
CA PHE A 77 5.80 29.95 -11.09
C PHE A 77 7.22 29.49 -11.44
N ASP A 78 8.11 30.42 -11.76
CA ASP A 78 9.47 30.10 -12.17
C ASP A 78 10.29 29.49 -11.01
N ASP A 79 10.09 29.96 -9.78
CA ASP A 79 10.73 29.40 -8.57
C ASP A 79 10.27 27.96 -8.31
N LEU A 80 8.99 27.66 -8.53
CA LEU A 80 8.40 26.36 -8.23
C LEU A 80 8.58 25.34 -9.36
N PHE A 81 8.47 25.77 -10.62
CA PHE A 81 8.38 24.87 -11.76
C PHE A 81 9.45 25.10 -12.84
N GLY A 82 10.23 26.18 -12.79
CA GLY A 82 11.08 26.64 -13.90
C GLY A 82 12.04 25.59 -14.46
N ASP A 83 12.62 24.72 -13.62
CA ASP A 83 13.53 23.63 -14.02
C ASP A 83 12.83 22.28 -14.25
N LEU A 84 11.51 22.19 -14.00
CA LEU A 84 10.73 20.98 -14.18
C LEU A 84 10.17 20.87 -15.60
N TYR A 85 9.73 19.65 -15.97
CA TYR A 85 9.13 19.40 -17.28
C TYR A 85 8.02 20.39 -17.62
N ILE A 86 7.08 20.62 -16.70
CA ILE A 86 5.94 21.52 -16.94
C ILE A 86 6.33 23.00 -16.96
N GLY A 87 7.42 23.37 -16.32
CA GLY A 87 7.98 24.71 -16.39
C GLY A 87 8.57 25.02 -17.78
N GLN A 88 9.20 24.00 -18.38
CA GLN A 88 9.73 24.06 -19.75
C GLN A 88 8.64 23.92 -20.82
N HIS A 89 7.51 23.28 -20.51
CA HIS A 89 6.40 22.99 -21.41
C HIS A 89 5.05 23.38 -20.77
N PRO A 90 4.85 24.67 -20.42
CA PRO A 90 3.64 25.10 -19.73
C PRO A 90 2.41 24.99 -20.62
N THR A 91 1.27 24.64 -20.01
CA THR A 91 -0.01 24.56 -20.70
C THR A 91 -0.79 25.87 -20.61
N PRO A 92 -1.81 26.10 -21.48
CA PRO A 92 -2.69 27.28 -21.38
C PRO A 92 -3.46 27.39 -20.06
N ASP A 93 -3.69 26.26 -19.36
CA ASP A 93 -4.44 26.21 -18.11
C ASP A 93 -3.59 26.65 -16.88
N ARG A 94 -2.28 26.89 -17.07
CA ARG A 94 -1.38 27.40 -16.03
C ARG A 94 -1.93 28.68 -15.37
N ASN A 95 -1.96 28.69 -14.03
CA ASN A 95 -2.37 29.86 -13.21
C ASN A 95 -3.69 30.51 -13.70
N SER A 96 -4.69 29.69 -14.01
CA SER A 96 -5.93 30.17 -14.63
C SER A 96 -7.20 29.81 -13.83
N TYR A 97 -7.06 29.23 -12.64
CA TYR A 97 -8.18 28.82 -11.79
C TYR A 97 -8.13 29.43 -10.39
N LEU A 98 -9.29 29.63 -9.79
CA LEU A 98 -9.44 29.73 -8.35
C LEU A 98 -9.47 28.29 -7.79
N VAL A 99 -8.57 27.96 -6.89
CA VAL A 99 -8.39 26.61 -6.39
C VAL A 99 -9.07 26.43 -5.05
N LEU A 100 -10.05 25.52 -4.98
CA LEU A 100 -10.66 25.06 -3.73
C LEU A 100 -10.14 23.66 -3.39
N TYR A 101 -9.51 23.50 -2.22
CA TYR A 101 -8.97 22.24 -1.74
C TYR A 101 -9.69 21.78 -0.47
N LEU A 102 -10.43 20.69 -0.57
CA LEU A 102 -11.14 20.05 0.53
C LEU A 102 -10.40 18.77 0.93
N ASN A 103 -9.87 18.71 2.16
CA ASN A 103 -9.23 17.51 2.70
C ASN A 103 -10.11 16.92 3.80
N PHE A 104 -10.75 15.80 3.52
CA PHE A 104 -11.70 15.20 4.45
C PHE A 104 -11.05 14.50 5.65
N SER A 105 -9.71 14.33 5.68
CA SER A 105 -9.03 13.79 6.87
C SER A 105 -9.18 14.66 8.11
N GLY A 106 -9.43 15.95 7.94
CA GLY A 106 -9.66 16.90 9.04
C GLY A 106 -11.05 16.85 9.66
N ILE A 107 -11.97 16.05 9.11
CA ILE A 107 -13.34 15.93 9.61
C ILE A 107 -13.34 14.96 10.81
N ASN A 108 -13.99 15.35 11.91
CA ASN A 108 -14.16 14.43 13.04
C ASN A 108 -15.02 13.23 12.60
N ALA A 109 -14.43 12.03 12.69
CA ALA A 109 -15.06 10.79 12.22
C ALA A 109 -16.09 10.19 13.20
N GLU A 110 -16.35 10.81 14.35
CA GLU A 110 -17.44 10.38 15.24
C GLU A 110 -18.79 10.58 14.54
N LEU A 111 -19.45 9.46 14.25
CA LEU A 111 -20.67 9.42 13.43
C LEU A 111 -21.82 10.28 13.94
N ASN A 112 -21.87 10.60 15.23
CA ASN A 112 -22.91 11.43 15.82
C ASN A 112 -22.77 12.92 15.44
N ASP A 113 -21.54 13.35 15.11
CA ASP A 113 -21.20 14.76 14.80
C ASP A 113 -20.65 14.96 13.38
N TYR A 114 -20.67 13.92 12.53
CA TYR A 114 -20.04 13.95 11.20
C TYR A 114 -20.55 15.11 10.34
N ARG A 115 -21.87 15.31 10.28
CA ARG A 115 -22.47 16.43 9.52
C ARG A 115 -21.96 17.77 10.02
N LYS A 116 -21.94 17.97 11.32
CA LYS A 116 -21.42 19.20 11.94
C LYS A 116 -19.92 19.37 11.65
N GLY A 117 -19.12 18.29 11.80
CA GLY A 117 -17.71 18.33 11.47
C GLY A 117 -17.44 18.65 10.00
N LEU A 118 -18.26 18.10 9.07
CA LEU A 118 -18.19 18.42 7.65
C LEU A 118 -18.52 19.89 7.38
N ASP A 119 -19.58 20.42 8.00
CA ASP A 119 -19.99 21.82 7.87
C ASP A 119 -18.92 22.78 8.39
N GLU A 120 -18.36 22.51 9.56
CA GLU A 120 -17.30 23.32 10.17
C GLU A 120 -16.03 23.30 9.32
N HIS A 121 -15.59 22.12 8.88
CA HIS A 121 -14.36 21.94 8.10
C HIS A 121 -14.47 22.57 6.71
N CYS A 122 -15.53 22.26 5.96
CA CYS A 122 -15.75 22.83 4.63
C CYS A 122 -16.03 24.33 4.71
N GLY A 123 -16.79 24.79 5.72
CA GLY A 123 -17.06 26.19 5.94
C GLY A 123 -15.80 27.01 6.15
N THR A 124 -14.90 26.56 7.05
CA THR A 124 -13.61 27.21 7.28
C THR A 124 -12.76 27.27 6.02
N THR A 125 -12.79 26.20 5.21
CA THR A 125 -12.03 26.15 3.95
C THR A 125 -12.61 27.12 2.92
N ILE A 126 -13.94 27.21 2.80
CA ILE A 126 -14.62 28.15 1.89
C ILE A 126 -14.38 29.60 2.33
N GLU A 127 -14.41 29.89 3.63
CA GLU A 127 -14.04 31.21 4.15
C GLU A 127 -12.60 31.60 3.78
N SER A 128 -11.67 30.67 3.94
CA SER A 128 -10.27 30.86 3.57
C SER A 128 -10.10 31.11 2.07
N PHE A 129 -10.88 30.41 1.23
CA PHE A 129 -10.94 30.65 -0.21
C PHE A 129 -11.42 32.06 -0.53
N CYS A 130 -12.53 32.51 0.08
CA CYS A 130 -13.06 33.86 -0.15
C CYS A 130 -12.06 34.95 0.28
N LYS A 131 -11.36 34.76 1.38
CA LYS A 131 -10.27 35.69 1.81
C LYS A 131 -9.11 35.71 0.84
N LYS A 132 -8.69 34.55 0.36
CA LYS A 132 -7.56 34.39 -0.57
C LYS A 132 -7.81 35.11 -1.91
N TYR A 133 -9.03 35.07 -2.40
CA TYR A 133 -9.40 35.63 -3.71
C TYR A 133 -10.31 36.85 -3.60
N ALA A 134 -10.25 37.58 -2.48
CA ALA A 134 -11.12 38.73 -2.23
C ALA A 134 -11.08 39.78 -3.36
N ASP A 135 -9.89 40.02 -3.97
CA ASP A 135 -9.72 40.98 -5.06
C ASP A 135 -10.32 40.52 -6.41
N LEU A 136 -10.66 39.21 -6.52
CA LEU A 136 -11.21 38.60 -7.74
C LEU A 136 -12.70 38.27 -7.61
N LEU A 137 -13.29 38.47 -6.44
CA LEU A 137 -14.69 38.21 -6.13
C LEU A 137 -15.43 39.51 -5.80
N PRO A 138 -16.78 39.55 -5.97
CA PRO A 138 -17.56 40.71 -5.59
C PRO A 138 -17.37 41.10 -4.12
N PRO A 139 -17.34 42.40 -3.78
CA PRO A 139 -17.07 42.85 -2.40
C PRO A 139 -18.06 42.30 -1.35
N GLU A 140 -19.32 42.11 -1.73
CA GLU A 140 -20.38 41.57 -0.88
C GLU A 140 -20.25 40.06 -0.59
N THR A 141 -19.34 39.34 -1.27
CA THR A 141 -19.20 37.89 -1.16
C THR A 141 -19.02 37.43 0.29
N TRP A 142 -18.26 38.18 1.07
CA TRP A 142 -17.98 37.83 2.46
C TRP A 142 -19.24 37.91 3.34
N GLU A 143 -20.02 38.97 3.20
CA GLU A 143 -21.23 39.15 3.98
C GLU A 143 -22.31 38.14 3.57
N GLU A 144 -22.51 37.95 2.27
CA GLU A 144 -23.46 36.97 1.75
C GLU A 144 -23.14 35.53 2.15
N LEU A 145 -21.85 35.14 2.18
CA LEU A 145 -21.42 33.80 2.59
C LEU A 145 -21.92 33.46 4.00
N HIS A 146 -21.83 34.40 4.93
CA HIS A 146 -22.22 34.19 6.33
C HIS A 146 -23.75 34.08 6.53
N THR A 147 -24.53 34.36 5.50
CA THR A 147 -25.98 34.09 5.51
C THR A 147 -26.31 32.63 5.15
N LYS A 148 -25.33 31.86 4.65
CA LYS A 148 -25.51 30.46 4.20
C LYS A 148 -25.20 29.47 5.33
N ASN A 149 -26.16 28.59 5.60
CA ASN A 149 -26.05 27.60 6.66
C ASN A 149 -25.54 26.25 6.11
N GLY A 150 -24.37 25.82 6.59
CA GLY A 150 -23.75 24.53 6.29
C GLY A 150 -22.99 24.49 4.95
N ALA A 151 -22.10 23.51 4.85
CA ALA A 151 -21.15 23.36 3.73
C ALA A 151 -21.82 23.28 2.35
N VAL A 152 -22.96 22.61 2.28
CA VAL A 152 -23.73 22.42 1.03
C VAL A 152 -24.21 23.76 0.46
N ALA A 153 -24.82 24.61 1.30
CA ALA A 153 -25.32 25.93 0.89
C ALA A 153 -24.16 26.90 0.59
N GLN A 154 -23.09 26.85 1.36
CA GLN A 154 -21.90 27.66 1.14
C GLN A 154 -21.17 27.30 -0.17
N LEU A 155 -21.05 26.02 -0.50
CA LEU A 155 -20.47 25.57 -1.77
C LEU A 155 -21.34 26.01 -2.95
N GLU A 156 -22.68 25.89 -2.83
CA GLU A 156 -23.62 26.36 -3.86
C GLU A 156 -23.46 27.85 -4.11
N PHE A 157 -23.43 28.64 -3.07
CA PHE A 157 -23.19 30.08 -3.15
C PHE A 157 -21.85 30.39 -3.81
N LEU A 158 -20.76 29.69 -3.40
CA LEU A 158 -19.41 29.93 -3.87
C LEU A 158 -19.29 29.76 -5.39
N TYR A 159 -19.77 28.65 -5.96
CA TYR A 159 -19.62 28.46 -7.40
C TYR A 159 -20.48 29.41 -8.23
N GLN A 160 -21.61 29.88 -7.69
CA GLN A 160 -22.44 30.91 -8.34
C GLN A 160 -21.76 32.28 -8.31
N VAL A 161 -21.12 32.64 -7.19
CA VAL A 161 -20.35 33.89 -7.08
C VAL A 161 -19.18 33.90 -8.04
N CYS A 162 -18.42 32.81 -8.09
CA CYS A 162 -17.30 32.68 -9.02
C CYS A 162 -17.76 32.80 -10.49
N GLU A 163 -18.91 32.22 -10.85
CA GLU A 163 -19.49 32.37 -12.19
C GLU A 163 -19.87 33.82 -12.49
N ARG A 164 -20.53 34.53 -11.56
CA ARG A 164 -20.85 35.95 -11.68
C ARG A 164 -19.59 36.81 -11.87
N ALA A 165 -18.50 36.44 -11.21
CA ALA A 165 -17.20 37.10 -11.31
C ALA A 165 -16.40 36.70 -12.58
N GLY A 166 -16.94 35.83 -13.43
CA GLY A 166 -16.25 35.32 -14.62
C GLY A 166 -15.04 34.43 -14.30
N GLN A 167 -14.97 33.90 -13.09
CA GLN A 167 -13.84 33.09 -12.62
C GLN A 167 -14.11 31.59 -12.82
N LYS A 168 -13.04 30.83 -13.10
CA LYS A 168 -13.08 29.36 -13.20
C LYS A 168 -12.57 28.75 -11.90
N MET A 169 -13.23 27.69 -11.42
CA MET A 169 -12.79 26.95 -10.26
C MET A 169 -12.20 25.58 -10.64
N TYR A 170 -11.15 25.20 -9.94
CA TYR A 170 -10.67 23.82 -9.89
C TYR A 170 -10.87 23.30 -8.46
N LEU A 171 -11.68 22.27 -8.32
CA LEU A 171 -11.96 21.64 -7.03
C LEU A 171 -11.08 20.42 -6.84
N PHE A 172 -10.33 20.36 -5.73
CA PHE A 172 -9.58 19.21 -5.29
C PHE A 172 -10.21 18.63 -4.03
N ILE A 173 -10.45 17.32 -4.02
CA ILE A 173 -10.94 16.59 -2.85
C ILE A 173 -9.95 15.49 -2.50
N ASP A 174 -9.32 15.62 -1.33
CA ASP A 174 -8.40 14.62 -0.79
C ASP A 174 -9.06 13.81 0.31
N GLU A 175 -8.69 12.52 0.42
CA GLU A 175 -9.23 11.57 1.39
C GLU A 175 -10.77 11.52 1.42
N TYR A 176 -11.41 11.55 0.23
CA TYR A 176 -12.87 11.54 0.09
C TYR A 176 -13.53 10.36 0.81
N ASP A 177 -12.77 9.30 1.03
CA ASP A 177 -13.16 8.04 1.66
C ASP A 177 -12.85 7.99 3.18
N HIS A 178 -12.44 9.12 3.78
CA HIS A 178 -12.12 9.17 5.22
C HIS A 178 -13.27 8.65 6.08
N PHE A 179 -14.48 9.02 5.73
CA PHE A 179 -15.71 8.57 6.39
C PHE A 179 -15.94 7.06 6.27
N THR A 180 -15.71 6.46 5.10
CA THR A 180 -15.86 5.01 4.87
C THR A 180 -14.89 4.20 5.73
N ASN A 181 -13.70 4.72 5.95
CA ASN A 181 -12.70 4.06 6.79
C ASN A 181 -13.16 3.92 8.27
N ALA A 182 -13.96 4.87 8.78
CA ALA A 182 -14.54 4.79 10.11
C ALA A 182 -15.63 3.71 10.21
N ILE A 183 -16.36 3.48 9.12
CA ILE A 183 -17.49 2.54 9.04
C ILE A 183 -17.04 1.10 8.93
N LEU A 184 -15.97 0.87 8.19
CA LEU A 184 -15.38 -0.47 8.05
C LEU A 184 -14.97 -1.05 9.42
N SER A 185 -14.88 -0.19 10.43
CA SER A 185 -14.50 -0.54 11.80
C SER A 185 -15.66 -1.04 12.67
N ASN A 186 -16.94 -0.75 12.33
CA ASN A 186 -18.08 -1.07 13.21
C ASN A 186 -19.35 -1.38 12.39
N PRO A 187 -20.02 -2.56 12.59
CA PRO A 187 -21.27 -2.92 11.90
C PRO A 187 -22.44 -1.95 12.12
N GLU A 188 -22.56 -1.35 13.31
CA GLU A 188 -23.58 -0.32 13.57
C GLU A 188 -23.37 0.94 12.74
N SER A 189 -22.11 1.20 12.37
CA SER A 189 -21.74 2.32 11.54
C SER A 189 -22.19 2.16 10.07
N LEU A 190 -22.37 0.92 9.59
CA LEU A 190 -22.80 0.67 8.20
C LEU A 190 -24.22 1.22 7.93
N ARG A 191 -25.15 1.10 8.88
CA ARG A 191 -26.51 1.66 8.73
C ARG A 191 -26.46 3.19 8.61
N ARG A 192 -25.71 3.84 9.50
CA ARG A 192 -25.56 5.31 9.48
C ARG A 192 -24.85 5.80 8.22
N TYR A 193 -23.90 5.03 7.73
CA TYR A 193 -23.26 5.32 6.44
C TYR A 193 -24.28 5.31 5.30
N THR A 194 -25.10 4.28 5.23
CA THR A 194 -26.15 4.18 4.22
C THR A 194 -27.08 5.38 4.31
N ASP A 195 -27.43 5.85 5.51
CA ASP A 195 -28.26 7.03 5.72
C ASP A 195 -27.60 8.33 5.20
N GLU A 196 -26.26 8.46 5.30
CA GLU A 196 -25.52 9.66 4.86
C GLU A 196 -25.12 9.63 3.37
N THR A 197 -25.02 8.45 2.76
CA THR A 197 -24.56 8.26 1.37
C THR A 197 -25.69 7.92 0.39
N HIS A 198 -26.83 7.43 0.87
CA HIS A 198 -27.98 7.05 0.04
C HIS A 198 -29.17 8.01 0.24
N GLY A 199 -30.08 8.00 -0.70
CA GLY A 199 -31.30 8.82 -0.64
C GLY A 199 -31.00 10.32 -0.56
N GLU A 200 -31.41 10.96 0.52
CA GLU A 200 -31.19 12.39 0.83
C GLU A 200 -29.98 12.61 1.75
N GLY A 201 -29.06 11.66 1.85
CA GLY A 201 -27.89 11.73 2.71
C GLY A 201 -27.04 12.99 2.48
N TYR A 202 -26.47 13.52 3.56
CA TYR A 202 -25.82 14.84 3.53
C TYR A 202 -24.55 14.84 2.66
N LEU A 203 -23.73 13.81 2.75
CA LEU A 203 -22.52 13.66 1.94
C LEU A 203 -22.87 13.53 0.44
N ARG A 204 -23.88 12.74 0.11
CA ARG A 204 -24.41 12.64 -1.26
C ARG A 204 -24.90 13.98 -1.77
N ASN A 205 -25.59 14.75 -0.94
CA ASN A 205 -26.06 16.08 -1.31
C ASN A 205 -24.90 17.05 -1.61
N LEU A 206 -23.80 16.98 -0.84
CA LEU A 206 -22.59 17.75 -1.13
C LEU A 206 -22.04 17.42 -2.53
N PHE A 207 -21.92 16.13 -2.89
CA PHE A 207 -21.46 15.71 -4.22
C PHE A 207 -22.46 16.07 -5.34
N ASN A 208 -23.77 16.06 -5.05
CA ASN A 208 -24.78 16.58 -5.97
C ASN A 208 -24.57 18.09 -6.24
N LYS A 209 -24.17 18.87 -5.24
CA LYS A 209 -23.85 20.29 -5.42
C LYS A 209 -22.56 20.50 -6.18
N VAL A 210 -21.54 19.64 -5.97
CA VAL A 210 -20.34 19.64 -6.81
C VAL A 210 -20.72 19.40 -8.28
N LYS A 211 -21.58 18.42 -8.56
CA LYS A 211 -22.12 18.16 -9.90
C LYS A 211 -22.88 19.36 -10.48
N ALA A 212 -23.78 19.94 -9.71
CA ALA A 212 -24.49 21.15 -10.14
C ALA A 212 -23.54 22.30 -10.45
N GLY A 213 -22.49 22.49 -9.64
CA GLY A 213 -21.45 23.50 -9.83
C GLY A 213 -20.69 23.39 -11.14
N THR A 214 -20.71 22.21 -11.80
CA THR A 214 -20.06 22.01 -13.12
C THR A 214 -20.78 22.76 -14.26
N TYR A 215 -22.04 23.06 -14.10
CA TYR A 215 -22.79 23.96 -15.01
C TYR A 215 -22.41 25.43 -14.83
N PHE A 216 -21.76 25.75 -13.72
CA PHE A 216 -21.33 27.09 -13.34
C PHE A 216 -19.78 27.19 -13.44
N SER A 217 -19.14 27.60 -12.37
CA SER A 217 -17.70 27.90 -12.34
C SER A 217 -16.80 26.69 -12.12
N ILE A 218 -17.28 25.56 -11.60
CA ILE A 218 -16.45 24.36 -11.38
C ILE A 218 -16.15 23.71 -12.74
N LYS A 219 -15.00 24.04 -13.32
CA LYS A 219 -14.61 23.54 -14.65
C LYS A 219 -13.80 22.27 -14.62
N ARG A 220 -13.12 21.98 -13.49
CA ARG A 220 -12.38 20.73 -13.24
C ARG A 220 -12.53 20.29 -11.79
N CYS A 221 -12.48 18.97 -11.59
CA CYS A 221 -12.44 18.37 -10.26
C CYS A 221 -11.45 17.20 -10.25
N PHE A 222 -10.59 17.14 -9.23
CA PHE A 222 -9.71 15.99 -8.98
C PHE A 222 -10.02 15.42 -7.60
N ILE A 223 -10.41 14.15 -7.55
CA ILE A 223 -10.80 13.45 -6.32
C ILE A 223 -9.84 12.30 -6.09
N THR A 224 -9.28 12.20 -4.88
CA THR A 224 -8.39 11.10 -4.51
C THR A 224 -8.67 10.57 -3.12
N GLY A 225 -8.29 9.29 -2.93
CA GLY A 225 -8.43 8.53 -1.70
C GLY A 225 -7.76 7.17 -1.81
N VAL A 226 -8.19 6.23 -0.97
CA VAL A 226 -7.68 4.86 -0.94
C VAL A 226 -8.78 3.84 -1.25
N ASN A 227 -10.01 4.09 -0.83
CA ASN A 227 -11.08 3.10 -0.81
C ASN A 227 -12.08 3.31 -1.96
N PRO A 228 -12.32 2.31 -2.83
CA PRO A 228 -13.27 2.41 -3.93
C PRO A 228 -14.75 2.31 -3.50
N VAL A 229 -15.03 1.87 -2.27
CA VAL A 229 -16.39 1.64 -1.76
C VAL A 229 -17.22 2.92 -1.79
N THR A 230 -16.69 4.01 -1.28
CA THR A 230 -17.39 5.30 -1.23
C THR A 230 -17.72 5.84 -2.62
N MET A 231 -16.93 5.44 -3.62
CA MET A 231 -17.12 5.91 -5.00
C MET A 231 -18.49 5.54 -5.54
N ASP A 232 -18.89 4.27 -5.44
CA ASP A 232 -20.16 3.79 -6.00
C ASP A 232 -21.36 4.40 -5.24
N ASP A 233 -21.28 4.50 -3.93
CA ASP A 233 -22.33 5.08 -3.09
C ASP A 233 -22.52 6.59 -3.37
N LEU A 234 -21.42 7.31 -3.64
CA LEU A 234 -21.46 8.75 -3.95
C LEU A 234 -21.69 9.04 -5.43
N THR A 235 -21.22 8.18 -6.34
CA THR A 235 -21.32 8.41 -7.79
C THR A 235 -22.74 8.31 -8.32
N SER A 236 -23.68 7.67 -7.61
CA SER A 236 -25.10 7.84 -7.94
C SER A 236 -25.56 9.31 -7.88
N GLY A 237 -24.85 10.15 -7.13
CA GLY A 237 -25.00 11.62 -7.12
C GLY A 237 -24.01 12.35 -8.05
N PHE A 238 -22.84 11.79 -8.32
CA PHE A 238 -21.75 12.39 -9.11
C PHE A 238 -21.31 11.49 -10.27
N ASN A 239 -22.23 11.07 -11.11
CA ASN A 239 -22.00 10.14 -12.23
C ASN A 239 -21.31 10.78 -13.46
N ILE A 240 -20.55 11.84 -13.28
CA ILE A 240 -19.80 12.56 -14.34
C ILE A 240 -18.29 12.37 -14.21
N GLY A 241 -17.82 11.71 -13.15
CA GLY A 241 -16.41 11.46 -12.92
C GLY A 241 -15.93 10.16 -13.57
N THR A 242 -14.73 10.17 -14.13
CA THR A 242 -14.05 9.00 -14.68
C THR A 242 -12.97 8.52 -13.71
N ASN A 243 -12.98 7.22 -13.39
CA ASN A 243 -11.95 6.61 -12.56
C ASN A 243 -10.76 6.17 -13.43
N TYR A 244 -9.62 6.82 -13.22
CA TYR A 244 -8.37 6.52 -13.91
C TYR A 244 -7.41 5.63 -13.13
N SER A 245 -7.85 5.07 -12.00
CA SER A 245 -6.98 4.28 -11.11
C SER A 245 -6.36 3.05 -11.78
N LEU A 246 -7.10 2.42 -12.70
CA LEU A 246 -6.64 1.24 -13.46
C LEU A 246 -6.14 1.59 -14.87
N SER A 247 -5.99 2.88 -15.20
CA SER A 247 -5.51 3.32 -16.51
C SER A 247 -4.00 3.21 -16.63
N SER A 248 -3.52 2.54 -17.69
CA SER A 248 -2.09 2.43 -18.02
C SER A 248 -1.41 3.79 -18.20
N LYS A 249 -2.14 4.77 -18.73
CA LYS A 249 -1.64 6.14 -18.92
C LYS A 249 -1.15 6.79 -17.62
N PHE A 250 -1.75 6.43 -16.49
CA PHE A 250 -1.46 7.03 -15.19
C PHE A 250 -0.83 6.05 -14.19
N ASN A 251 -0.32 4.89 -14.67
CA ASN A 251 0.35 3.91 -13.82
C ASN A 251 1.51 4.53 -13.03
N GLN A 252 2.29 5.41 -13.65
CA GLN A 252 3.48 6.04 -13.09
C GLN A 252 3.23 7.44 -12.48
N LEU A 253 1.98 7.90 -12.39
CA LEU A 253 1.65 9.25 -11.88
C LEU A 253 2.09 9.42 -10.42
N MET A 254 1.97 8.37 -9.62
CA MET A 254 2.32 8.34 -8.21
C MET A 254 3.21 7.12 -7.91
N GLY A 255 4.07 7.23 -6.89
CA GLY A 255 5.14 6.25 -6.62
C GLY A 255 6.40 6.57 -7.42
N PHE A 256 7.43 5.72 -7.30
CA PHE A 256 8.67 5.86 -8.06
C PHE A 256 8.89 4.67 -8.99
N THR A 257 9.43 4.91 -10.18
CA THR A 257 9.97 3.85 -11.04
C THR A 257 11.37 3.47 -10.58
N GLU A 258 11.90 2.34 -11.06
CA GLU A 258 13.27 1.93 -10.75
C GLU A 258 14.30 2.97 -11.25
N GLU A 259 14.07 3.56 -12.43
CA GLU A 259 14.93 4.60 -12.98
C GLU A 259 14.97 5.82 -12.07
N GLU A 260 13.83 6.29 -11.57
CA GLU A 260 13.75 7.44 -10.67
C GLU A 260 14.44 7.17 -9.32
N VAL A 261 14.33 5.94 -8.80
CA VAL A 261 15.06 5.51 -7.59
C VAL A 261 16.57 5.47 -7.87
N ARG A 262 16.97 4.96 -9.01
CA ARG A 262 18.35 4.87 -9.47
C ARG A 262 18.99 6.25 -9.64
N GLU A 263 18.28 7.18 -10.23
CA GLU A 263 18.71 8.59 -10.36
C GLU A 263 18.90 9.24 -8.98
N MET A 264 17.97 9.02 -8.05
CA MET A 264 18.08 9.50 -6.66
C MET A 264 19.33 8.94 -5.98
N LEU A 265 19.56 7.64 -6.04
CA LEU A 265 20.72 6.98 -5.43
C LEU A 265 22.03 7.46 -6.05
N ASN A 266 22.10 7.63 -7.38
CA ASN A 266 23.25 8.18 -8.07
C ASN A 266 23.56 9.62 -7.61
N TYR A 267 22.54 10.48 -7.50
CA TYR A 267 22.71 11.83 -6.98
C TYR A 267 23.36 11.85 -5.61
N TYR A 268 22.87 11.00 -4.68
CA TYR A 268 23.40 10.98 -3.32
C TYR A 268 24.75 10.28 -3.21
N SER A 269 25.02 9.25 -4.00
CA SER A 269 26.30 8.55 -4.02
C SER A 269 27.44 9.41 -4.57
N THR A 270 27.17 10.28 -5.55
CA THR A 270 28.16 11.22 -6.12
C THR A 270 28.59 12.25 -5.07
N ASN A 271 27.67 12.70 -4.24
CA ASN A 271 27.94 13.71 -3.20
C ASN A 271 28.54 13.12 -1.90
N SER A 272 28.41 11.80 -1.68
CA SER A 272 28.99 11.09 -0.53
C SER A 272 29.09 9.61 -0.87
N PRO A 273 30.31 9.06 -1.05
CA PRO A 273 30.48 7.69 -1.49
C PRO A 273 29.74 6.69 -0.60
N PHE A 274 28.91 5.88 -1.21
CA PHE A 274 28.20 4.78 -0.57
C PHE A 274 29.14 3.57 -0.39
N ARG A 275 28.84 2.72 0.58
CA ARG A 275 29.55 1.42 0.75
C ARG A 275 29.11 0.39 -0.29
N HIS A 276 27.83 0.47 -0.69
CA HIS A 276 27.22 -0.39 -1.71
C HIS A 276 27.13 0.38 -3.03
N THR A 277 27.21 -0.34 -4.12
CA THR A 277 26.88 0.21 -5.45
C THR A 277 25.38 0.52 -5.53
N VAL A 278 24.99 1.34 -6.49
CA VAL A 278 23.57 1.64 -6.73
C VAL A 278 22.80 0.36 -7.09
N ASP A 279 23.41 -0.55 -7.86
CA ASP A 279 22.79 -1.83 -8.23
C ASP A 279 22.54 -2.71 -7.00
N GLU A 280 23.50 -2.82 -6.09
CA GLU A 280 23.31 -3.57 -4.84
C GLU A 280 22.19 -2.96 -3.99
N LEU A 281 22.08 -1.62 -3.91
CA LEU A 281 21.00 -0.97 -3.16
C LEU A 281 19.62 -1.19 -3.80
N ILE A 282 19.54 -1.19 -5.13
CA ILE A 282 18.30 -1.52 -5.85
C ILE A 282 17.90 -2.98 -5.57
N GLU A 283 18.83 -3.94 -5.67
CA GLU A 283 18.57 -5.35 -5.36
C GLU A 283 18.07 -5.55 -3.91
N ILE A 284 18.61 -4.80 -2.95
CA ILE A 284 18.17 -4.82 -1.54
C ILE A 284 16.76 -4.23 -1.39
N MET A 285 16.47 -3.11 -2.06
CA MET A 285 15.20 -2.38 -1.90
C MET A 285 14.03 -3.04 -2.64
N LYS A 286 14.29 -3.62 -3.80
CA LYS A 286 13.27 -4.15 -4.72
C LYS A 286 12.30 -5.13 -4.06
N PRO A 287 12.73 -6.19 -3.36
CA PRO A 287 11.81 -7.12 -2.71
C PRO A 287 10.99 -6.50 -1.58
N TRP A 288 11.39 -5.34 -1.04
CA TRP A 288 10.72 -4.67 0.06
C TRP A 288 9.72 -3.62 -0.37
N TYR A 289 9.99 -2.87 -1.45
CA TYR A 289 9.24 -1.63 -1.74
C TYR A 289 8.66 -1.55 -3.14
N ASP A 290 9.09 -2.41 -4.06
CA ASP A 290 8.67 -2.47 -5.46
C ASP A 290 7.48 -3.40 -5.68
N ASN A 291 7.26 -3.73 -6.94
CA ASN A 291 6.30 -4.70 -7.50
C ASN A 291 4.84 -4.23 -7.53
N TYR A 292 4.54 -2.95 -7.30
CA TYR A 292 3.19 -2.46 -7.52
C TYR A 292 2.93 -2.22 -9.00
N CYS A 293 1.97 -2.94 -9.56
CA CYS A 293 1.43 -2.75 -10.90
C CYS A 293 -0.04 -2.34 -10.77
N PHE A 294 -0.38 -1.14 -11.26
CA PHE A 294 -1.71 -0.56 -11.09
C PHE A 294 -2.59 -0.64 -12.36
N ALA A 295 -2.07 -1.11 -13.45
CA ALA A 295 -2.83 -1.31 -14.68
C ALA A 295 -2.43 -2.63 -15.32
N GLN A 296 -3.43 -3.36 -15.83
CA GLN A 296 -3.22 -4.68 -16.41
C GLN A 296 -2.27 -4.64 -17.61
N ASP A 297 -2.42 -3.63 -18.47
CA ASP A 297 -1.59 -3.44 -19.66
C ASP A 297 -0.12 -3.09 -19.32
N CYS A 298 0.17 -2.71 -18.08
CA CYS A 298 1.54 -2.40 -17.61
C CYS A 298 2.23 -3.60 -16.96
N TYR A 299 1.57 -4.74 -16.86
CA TYR A 299 2.18 -5.93 -16.28
C TYR A 299 3.36 -6.41 -17.13
N GLY A 300 4.49 -6.63 -16.46
CA GLY A 300 5.75 -7.05 -17.10
C GLY A 300 6.57 -5.91 -17.73
N GLU A 301 6.05 -4.66 -17.74
CA GLU A 301 6.78 -3.50 -18.27
C GLU A 301 7.40 -2.66 -17.16
N THR A 302 6.58 -2.08 -16.28
CA THR A 302 7.03 -1.17 -15.23
C THR A 302 6.26 -1.38 -13.94
N THR A 303 7.00 -1.69 -12.88
CA THR A 303 6.49 -1.72 -11.51
C THR A 303 6.81 -0.41 -10.77
N MET A 304 6.07 -0.16 -9.70
CA MET A 304 6.19 1.06 -8.92
C MET A 304 6.65 0.76 -7.51
N TYR A 305 7.63 1.53 -7.04
CA TYR A 305 8.05 1.57 -5.65
C TYR A 305 7.12 2.46 -4.83
N ASN A 306 6.87 2.06 -3.58
CA ASN A 306 6.26 2.97 -2.61
C ASN A 306 7.23 4.10 -2.28
N SER A 307 6.89 5.33 -2.69
CA SER A 307 7.79 6.49 -2.60
C SER A 307 8.23 6.82 -1.18
N ASN A 308 7.34 6.72 -0.19
CA ASN A 308 7.70 7.01 1.20
C ASN A 308 8.69 6.00 1.78
N MET A 309 8.55 4.71 1.39
CA MET A 309 9.45 3.66 1.83
C MET A 309 10.85 3.80 1.23
N VAL A 310 10.92 4.18 -0.04
CA VAL A 310 12.19 4.51 -0.70
C VAL A 310 12.87 5.68 0.04
N LEU A 311 12.14 6.75 0.31
CA LEU A 311 12.68 7.91 1.03
C LEU A 311 13.12 7.55 2.45
N TYR A 312 12.37 6.68 3.15
CA TYR A 312 12.76 6.15 4.46
C TYR A 312 14.09 5.40 4.39
N PHE A 313 14.22 4.46 3.44
CA PHE A 313 15.45 3.69 3.26
C PHE A 313 16.64 4.58 2.94
N VAL A 314 16.51 5.43 1.91
CA VAL A 314 17.60 6.31 1.43
C VAL A 314 18.03 7.27 2.55
N LYS A 315 17.08 7.85 3.30
CA LYS A 315 17.40 8.69 4.46
C LYS A 315 18.22 7.94 5.50
N ASN A 316 17.75 6.76 5.93
CA ASN A 316 18.45 5.97 6.93
C ASN A 316 19.84 5.52 6.44
N TYR A 317 19.94 5.15 5.16
CA TYR A 317 21.21 4.75 4.57
C TYR A 317 22.23 5.92 4.54
N ILE A 318 21.78 7.10 4.19
CA ILE A 318 22.61 8.31 4.19
C ILE A 318 23.06 8.67 5.61
N ASP A 319 22.13 8.65 6.57
CA ASP A 319 22.39 9.06 7.96
C ASP A 319 23.34 8.07 8.68
N ASN A 320 23.27 6.78 8.37
CA ASN A 320 23.98 5.72 9.11
C ASN A 320 25.08 5.01 8.29
N GLY A 321 25.17 5.22 6.99
CA GLY A 321 26.14 4.56 6.10
C GLY A 321 25.97 3.04 5.96
N LYS A 322 24.79 2.50 6.29
CA LYS A 322 24.46 1.08 6.24
C LYS A 322 22.96 0.86 6.00
N VAL A 323 22.64 -0.34 5.51
CA VAL A 323 21.25 -0.79 5.33
C VAL A 323 20.48 -0.71 6.66
N PRO A 324 19.24 -0.18 6.67
CA PRO A 324 18.42 -0.14 7.88
C PRO A 324 18.18 -1.55 8.44
N GLN A 325 18.37 -1.73 9.75
CA GLN A 325 18.02 -3.01 10.39
C GLN A 325 16.52 -3.30 10.37
N ASN A 326 15.71 -2.23 10.38
CA ASN A 326 14.27 -2.34 10.23
C ASN A 326 13.89 -1.77 8.86
N MET A 327 13.55 -2.64 7.94
CA MET A 327 13.14 -2.26 6.57
C MET A 327 11.72 -1.67 6.53
N ILE A 328 10.95 -1.79 7.62
CA ILE A 328 9.59 -1.27 7.73
C ILE A 328 9.55 -0.12 8.71
N GLU A 329 9.11 1.02 8.25
CA GLU A 329 8.86 2.19 9.10
C GLU A 329 7.73 1.90 10.11
N SER A 330 7.93 2.29 11.38
CA SER A 330 6.98 2.01 12.47
C SER A 330 5.57 2.55 12.21
N ASN A 331 5.46 3.71 11.57
CA ASN A 331 4.16 4.32 11.25
C ASN A 331 3.36 3.56 10.18
N ILE A 332 4.01 2.74 9.35
CA ILE A 332 3.33 1.88 8.37
C ILE A 332 2.54 0.79 9.08
N ARG A 333 3.05 0.25 10.16
CA ARG A 333 2.35 -0.79 10.94
C ARG A 333 0.99 -0.30 11.47
N ILE A 334 0.88 0.98 11.82
CA ILE A 334 -0.36 1.60 12.32
C ILE A 334 -1.42 1.71 11.22
N ASP A 335 -1.02 2.00 9.98
CA ASP A 335 -1.94 2.13 8.84
C ASP A 335 -2.68 0.82 8.53
N TYR A 336 -2.09 -0.33 8.87
CA TYR A 336 -2.68 -1.65 8.64
C TYR A 336 -3.63 -2.14 9.76
N GLU A 337 -3.73 -1.45 10.89
CA GLU A 337 -4.73 -1.81 11.92
C GLU A 337 -6.17 -1.70 11.40
N LYS A 338 -6.44 -0.72 10.54
CA LYS A 338 -7.74 -0.58 9.88
C LYS A 338 -8.05 -1.76 8.95
N LEU A 339 -7.02 -2.27 8.27
CA LEU A 339 -7.13 -3.47 7.46
C LEU A 339 -7.40 -4.72 8.31
N ARG A 340 -6.85 -4.78 9.52
CA ARG A 340 -7.11 -5.87 10.48
C ARG A 340 -8.60 -6.08 10.75
N MET A 341 -9.38 -5.00 10.77
CA MET A 341 -10.82 -5.08 10.94
C MET A 341 -11.55 -5.59 9.69
N LEU A 342 -11.06 -5.22 8.50
CA LEU A 342 -11.60 -5.71 7.23
C LEU A 342 -11.39 -7.21 7.07
N ILE A 343 -10.20 -7.70 7.40
CA ILE A 343 -9.85 -9.10 7.27
C ILE A 343 -10.54 -9.96 8.34
N ARG A 344 -10.89 -9.41 9.52
CA ARG A 344 -11.77 -10.11 10.47
C ARG A 344 -13.11 -10.47 9.83
N LYS A 345 -13.62 -9.64 8.91
CA LYS A 345 -14.84 -9.92 8.14
C LYS A 345 -14.66 -11.05 7.13
N ASP A 346 -13.46 -11.26 6.57
CA ASP A 346 -13.18 -12.41 5.70
C ASP A 346 -13.50 -13.74 6.37
N LYS A 347 -13.25 -13.86 7.69
CA LYS A 347 -13.63 -15.06 8.46
C LYS A 347 -15.14 -15.23 8.66
N GLU A 348 -15.87 -14.13 8.76
CA GLU A 348 -17.34 -14.17 8.94
C GLU A 348 -18.05 -14.54 7.64
N PHE A 349 -17.42 -14.28 6.49
CA PHE A 349 -18.02 -14.42 5.16
C PHE A 349 -17.62 -15.70 4.42
N ALA A 350 -16.49 -16.33 4.79
CA ALA A 350 -16.00 -17.51 4.09
C ALA A 350 -16.62 -18.80 4.63
N HIS A 351 -17.47 -19.43 3.82
CA HIS A 351 -17.95 -20.78 4.11
C HIS A 351 -16.87 -21.86 3.88
N ASP A 352 -15.86 -21.65 3.00
CA ASP A 352 -14.94 -22.73 2.62
C ASP A 352 -13.43 -22.41 2.71
N ALA A 353 -12.96 -21.24 2.35
CA ALA A 353 -11.57 -20.82 2.56
C ALA A 353 -11.46 -19.31 2.58
N SER A 354 -10.73 -18.75 3.56
CA SER A 354 -10.47 -17.32 3.60
C SER A 354 -9.60 -16.93 2.38
N ILE A 355 -9.93 -15.83 1.72
CA ILE A 355 -9.16 -15.28 0.60
C ILE A 355 -7.70 -15.06 1.00
N ILE A 356 -7.47 -14.54 2.21
CA ILE A 356 -6.12 -14.35 2.76
C ILE A 356 -5.39 -15.68 2.92
N GLN A 357 -6.07 -16.70 3.41
CA GLN A 357 -5.46 -18.02 3.57
C GLN A 357 -5.09 -18.65 2.23
N THR A 358 -5.95 -18.50 1.23
CA THR A 358 -5.66 -18.92 -0.15
C THR A 358 -4.46 -18.16 -0.72
N LEU A 359 -4.43 -16.84 -0.53
CA LEU A 359 -3.32 -15.99 -0.98
C LEU A 359 -1.98 -16.41 -0.34
N VAL A 360 -1.97 -16.68 0.97
CA VAL A 360 -0.76 -17.09 1.70
C VAL A 360 -0.30 -18.49 1.26
N SER A 361 -1.23 -19.42 1.05
CA SER A 361 -0.89 -20.82 0.72
C SER A 361 -0.57 -21.05 -0.76
N GLN A 362 -1.23 -20.33 -1.69
CA GLN A 362 -1.03 -20.47 -3.13
C GLN A 362 -0.14 -19.37 -3.75
N GLY A 363 0.18 -18.31 -2.98
CA GLY A 363 0.95 -17.17 -3.46
C GLY A 363 0.16 -16.21 -4.36
N TYR A 364 -1.04 -16.56 -4.83
CA TYR A 364 -1.86 -15.72 -5.70
C TYR A 364 -3.36 -15.99 -5.52
N ILE A 365 -4.16 -15.06 -6.01
CA ILE A 365 -5.61 -15.20 -6.18
C ILE A 365 -6.01 -14.71 -7.58
N ILE A 366 -7.16 -15.19 -8.06
CA ILE A 366 -7.74 -14.81 -9.35
C ILE A 366 -9.07 -14.14 -9.08
N GLY A 367 -9.31 -12.96 -9.64
CA GLY A 367 -10.55 -12.22 -9.46
C GLY A 367 -10.70 -11.08 -10.44
N ASP A 368 -11.91 -10.50 -10.49
CA ASP A 368 -12.22 -9.33 -11.30
C ASP A 368 -12.06 -8.06 -10.46
N LEU A 369 -11.15 -7.17 -10.86
CA LEU A 369 -11.03 -5.87 -10.22
C LEU A 369 -12.21 -4.98 -10.58
N LYS A 370 -12.87 -4.44 -9.55
CA LYS A 370 -13.98 -3.50 -9.68
C LYS A 370 -13.50 -2.07 -9.44
N ASP A 371 -13.93 -1.14 -10.28
CA ASP A 371 -13.59 0.28 -10.16
C ASP A 371 -14.25 0.95 -8.94
N GLY A 372 -15.39 0.42 -8.51
CA GLY A 372 -16.17 0.83 -7.35
C GLY A 372 -17.27 -0.19 -7.07
N PHE A 373 -17.75 -0.20 -5.84
CA PHE A 373 -18.88 -1.05 -5.40
C PHE A 373 -19.48 -0.47 -4.11
N PRO A 374 -20.79 -0.71 -3.85
CA PRO A 374 -21.45 -0.19 -2.66
C PRO A 374 -20.97 -0.90 -1.39
N ALA A 375 -20.96 -0.18 -0.27
CA ALA A 375 -20.51 -0.70 1.02
C ALA A 375 -21.26 -1.97 1.48
N VAL A 376 -22.54 -2.07 1.13
CA VAL A 376 -23.37 -3.25 1.44
C VAL A 376 -22.91 -4.52 0.70
N SER A 377 -22.18 -4.38 -0.40
CA SER A 377 -21.67 -5.47 -1.23
C SER A 377 -20.23 -5.86 -0.94
N ILE A 378 -19.62 -5.32 0.12
CA ILE A 378 -18.22 -5.59 0.49
C ILE A 378 -17.96 -7.07 0.80
N THR A 379 -19.03 -7.81 1.13
CA THR A 379 -19.01 -9.25 1.44
C THR A 379 -18.86 -10.14 0.21
N ASN A 380 -19.06 -9.58 -0.99
CA ASN A 380 -18.82 -10.29 -2.24
C ASN A 380 -17.30 -10.53 -2.38
N PRO A 381 -16.83 -11.76 -2.67
CA PRO A 381 -15.41 -12.09 -2.81
C PRO A 381 -14.63 -11.18 -3.77
N ASP A 382 -15.18 -10.87 -4.95
CA ASP A 382 -14.52 -10.01 -5.94
C ASP A 382 -14.37 -8.55 -5.44
N ASN A 383 -15.37 -8.06 -4.69
CA ASN A 383 -15.33 -6.74 -4.07
C ASN A 383 -14.27 -6.68 -2.95
N PHE A 384 -14.17 -7.74 -2.16
CA PHE A 384 -13.16 -7.85 -1.13
C PHE A 384 -11.74 -7.93 -1.72
N VAL A 385 -11.55 -8.70 -2.79
CA VAL A 385 -10.29 -8.75 -3.55
C VAL A 385 -9.92 -7.37 -4.10
N SER A 386 -10.89 -6.66 -4.69
CA SER A 386 -10.70 -5.29 -5.20
C SER A 386 -10.30 -4.33 -4.06
N LEU A 387 -10.94 -4.46 -2.90
CA LEU A 387 -10.59 -3.67 -1.71
C LEU A 387 -9.14 -3.90 -1.27
N LEU A 388 -8.70 -5.16 -1.17
CA LEU A 388 -7.31 -5.50 -0.83
C LEU A 388 -6.32 -4.90 -1.85
N TYR A 389 -6.67 -4.92 -3.14
CA TYR A 389 -5.86 -4.32 -4.19
C TYR A 389 -5.73 -2.79 -4.00
N TYR A 390 -6.81 -2.07 -3.80
CA TYR A 390 -6.78 -0.61 -3.61
C TYR A 390 -6.09 -0.18 -2.32
N PHE A 391 -6.13 -1.02 -1.28
CA PHE A 391 -5.33 -0.82 -0.07
C PHE A 391 -3.83 -1.14 -0.26
N GLY A 392 -3.44 -1.65 -1.43
CA GLY A 392 -2.06 -2.00 -1.74
C GLY A 392 -1.59 -3.31 -1.13
N MET A 393 -2.54 -4.19 -0.73
CA MET A 393 -2.21 -5.53 -0.24
C MET A 393 -2.02 -6.52 -1.36
N LEU A 394 -2.55 -6.22 -2.54
CA LEU A 394 -2.41 -6.98 -3.76
C LEU A 394 -1.87 -6.12 -4.89
N THR A 395 -1.22 -6.77 -5.83
CA THR A 395 -0.76 -6.18 -7.09
C THR A 395 -1.14 -7.07 -8.27
N ILE A 396 -1.28 -6.48 -9.44
CA ILE A 396 -1.51 -7.23 -10.68
C ILE A 396 -0.24 -7.99 -11.03
N SER A 397 -0.35 -9.31 -11.22
CA SER A 397 0.75 -10.21 -11.57
C SER A 397 0.49 -11.03 -12.84
N GLY A 398 -0.50 -10.67 -13.61
CA GLY A 398 -0.84 -11.29 -14.89
C GLY A 398 -2.32 -11.53 -15.09
N MET A 399 -2.61 -12.45 -16.04
CA MET A 399 -3.94 -12.90 -16.40
C MET A 399 -4.04 -14.41 -16.31
N HIS A 400 -5.21 -14.90 -15.94
CA HIS A 400 -5.53 -16.32 -15.97
C HIS A 400 -6.99 -16.49 -16.40
N GLU A 401 -7.21 -17.18 -17.50
CA GLU A 401 -8.55 -17.45 -18.07
C GLU A 401 -9.45 -16.20 -18.20
N GLY A 402 -8.85 -15.07 -18.60
CA GLY A 402 -9.58 -13.81 -18.80
C GLY A 402 -9.81 -13.00 -17.53
N LYS A 403 -9.38 -13.47 -16.36
CA LYS A 403 -9.43 -12.77 -15.09
C LYS A 403 -8.06 -12.28 -14.64
N THR A 404 -8.03 -11.27 -13.78
CA THR A 404 -6.78 -10.73 -13.24
C THR A 404 -6.18 -11.69 -12.22
N LYS A 405 -4.91 -12.04 -12.40
CA LYS A 405 -4.09 -12.73 -11.39
C LYS A 405 -3.45 -11.68 -10.48
N LEU A 406 -3.61 -11.86 -9.17
CA LEU A 406 -3.17 -10.93 -8.14
C LEU A 406 -2.27 -11.65 -7.13
N THR A 407 -1.18 -10.98 -6.72
CA THR A 407 -0.22 -11.48 -5.73
C THR A 407 0.06 -10.44 -4.66
N ILE A 408 0.74 -10.84 -3.59
CA ILE A 408 1.32 -9.92 -2.61
C ILE A 408 2.45 -9.15 -3.30
N PRO A 409 2.46 -7.80 -3.25
CA PRO A 409 3.45 -7.02 -4.00
C PRO A 409 4.88 -7.19 -3.48
N ASN A 410 5.07 -7.18 -2.16
CA ASN A 410 6.41 -7.15 -1.56
C ASN A 410 6.42 -7.61 -0.11
N MET A 411 7.62 -7.64 0.48
CA MET A 411 7.85 -8.14 1.83
C MET A 411 7.20 -7.27 2.92
N VAL A 412 7.05 -5.96 2.71
CA VAL A 412 6.35 -5.09 3.67
C VAL A 412 4.90 -5.56 3.84
N VAL A 413 4.22 -5.82 2.74
CA VAL A 413 2.84 -6.31 2.73
C VAL A 413 2.77 -7.76 3.21
N GLN A 414 3.72 -8.59 2.79
CA GLN A 414 3.81 -9.99 3.20
C GLN A 414 3.90 -10.13 4.73
N GLU A 415 4.81 -9.38 5.37
CA GLU A 415 4.96 -9.39 6.83
C GLU A 415 3.66 -8.99 7.54
N GLN A 416 2.95 -8.00 7.00
CA GLN A 416 1.68 -7.54 7.56
C GLN A 416 0.59 -8.61 7.46
N LEU A 417 0.41 -9.22 6.29
CA LEU A 417 -0.58 -10.27 6.07
C LEU A 417 -0.31 -11.52 6.91
N TYR A 418 0.95 -11.91 7.01
CA TYR A 418 1.34 -13.09 7.80
C TYR A 418 1.17 -12.84 9.32
N THR A 419 1.59 -11.68 9.79
CA THR A 419 1.33 -11.24 11.19
C THR A 419 -0.16 -11.26 11.48
N TYR A 420 -0.95 -10.75 10.55
CA TYR A 420 -2.39 -10.76 10.68
C TYR A 420 -2.94 -12.20 10.74
N LEU A 421 -2.54 -13.08 9.81
CA LEU A 421 -2.99 -14.47 9.77
C LEU A 421 -2.71 -15.16 11.12
N LEU A 422 -1.52 -15.00 11.68
CA LEU A 422 -1.17 -15.55 12.99
C LEU A 422 -2.04 -14.98 14.13
N ASN A 423 -2.32 -13.67 14.11
CA ASN A 423 -3.18 -13.05 15.10
C ASN A 423 -4.63 -13.56 15.02
N THR A 424 -5.08 -14.03 13.85
CA THR A 424 -6.42 -14.63 13.74
C THR A 424 -6.53 -16.01 14.41
N TYR A 425 -5.41 -16.68 14.62
CA TYR A 425 -5.35 -17.93 15.38
C TYR A 425 -5.22 -17.69 16.90
N ASN A 426 -4.92 -16.45 17.31
CA ASN A 426 -4.73 -16.03 18.70
C ASN A 426 -6.02 -15.56 19.43
N ASP A 427 -7.21 -15.74 18.85
CA ASP A 427 -8.49 -15.31 19.46
C ASP A 427 -8.84 -16.01 20.79
N THR A 428 -8.00 -16.92 21.25
CA THR A 428 -8.03 -17.50 22.60
C THR A 428 -6.75 -17.09 23.31
N ASP A 429 -6.77 -16.33 24.36
CA ASP A 429 -5.80 -15.94 25.41
C ASP A 429 -4.32 -16.43 25.38
N LEU A 430 -3.84 -16.97 24.27
CA LEU A 430 -2.55 -17.61 24.10
C LEU A 430 -1.64 -16.73 23.22
N SER A 431 -0.87 -15.87 23.86
CA SER A 431 0.17 -15.10 23.17
C SER A 431 1.37 -16.00 22.81
N PHE A 432 1.81 -15.96 21.53
CA PHE A 432 3.12 -16.49 21.17
C PHE A 432 4.19 -15.71 21.95
N SER A 433 5.02 -16.41 22.72
CA SER A 433 6.11 -15.78 23.47
C SER A 433 7.08 -15.08 22.49
N SER A 434 7.15 -13.75 22.55
CA SER A 434 8.06 -12.98 21.71
C SER A 434 9.53 -13.25 22.04
N TYR A 435 9.83 -13.51 23.32
CA TYR A 435 11.16 -13.88 23.78
C TYR A 435 11.59 -15.24 23.22
N GLU A 436 10.75 -16.26 23.37
CA GLU A 436 11.04 -17.62 22.89
C GLU A 436 11.23 -17.65 21.36
N LYS A 437 10.38 -16.95 20.61
CA LYS A 437 10.56 -16.80 19.15
C LYS A 437 11.89 -16.14 18.79
N SER A 438 12.28 -15.10 19.51
CA SER A 438 13.54 -14.40 19.25
C SER A 438 14.75 -15.29 19.49
N GLU A 439 14.75 -16.08 20.58
CA GLU A 439 15.83 -17.03 20.89
C GLU A 439 15.90 -18.17 19.88
N LEU A 440 14.77 -18.76 19.52
CA LEU A 440 14.71 -19.83 18.51
C LEU A 440 15.13 -19.31 17.12
N SER A 441 14.75 -18.09 16.77
CA SER A 441 15.18 -17.45 15.51
C SER A 441 16.70 -17.24 15.48
N SER A 442 17.28 -16.79 16.58
CA SER A 442 18.73 -16.61 16.71
C SER A 442 19.45 -17.95 16.70
N ALA A 443 18.91 -18.97 17.36
CA ALA A 443 19.46 -20.34 17.37
C ALA A 443 19.47 -20.93 15.94
N LEU A 444 18.39 -20.73 15.19
CA LEU A 444 18.30 -21.13 13.79
C LEU A 444 19.38 -20.44 12.95
N ALA A 445 19.54 -19.12 13.06
CA ALA A 445 20.43 -18.32 12.23
C ALA A 445 21.92 -18.55 12.49
N TYR A 446 22.31 -18.74 13.76
CA TYR A 446 23.70 -18.75 14.20
C TYR A 446 24.19 -20.09 14.76
N ARG A 447 23.30 -20.97 15.20
CA ARG A 447 23.67 -22.26 15.80
C ARG A 447 23.21 -23.49 14.98
N GLY A 448 22.37 -23.26 13.96
CA GLY A 448 21.85 -24.35 13.13
C GLY A 448 20.79 -25.20 13.86
N ASP A 449 20.14 -24.68 14.90
CA ASP A 449 19.16 -25.42 15.70
C ASP A 449 17.76 -25.39 15.05
N TRP A 450 17.65 -26.06 13.91
CA TRP A 450 16.40 -26.20 13.17
C TRP A 450 15.39 -27.11 13.87
N GLN A 451 15.84 -28.11 14.64
CA GLN A 451 14.97 -29.05 15.34
C GLN A 451 14.09 -28.34 16.38
N SER A 452 14.70 -27.52 17.24
CA SER A 452 13.97 -26.71 18.21
C SER A 452 13.00 -25.74 17.54
N TYR A 453 13.44 -25.11 16.42
CA TYR A 453 12.63 -24.13 15.70
C TYR A 453 11.37 -24.76 15.07
N PHE A 454 11.50 -25.83 14.28
CA PHE A 454 10.37 -26.52 13.65
C PHE A 454 9.54 -27.32 14.67
N GLY A 455 10.15 -27.82 15.74
CA GLY A 455 9.44 -28.40 16.88
C GLY A 455 8.48 -27.40 17.52
N TYR A 456 8.94 -26.17 17.76
CA TYR A 456 8.10 -25.09 18.28
C TYR A 456 6.92 -24.76 17.35
N ILE A 457 7.17 -24.68 16.03
CA ILE A 457 6.10 -24.44 15.04
C ILE A 457 5.06 -25.57 15.09
N ALA A 458 5.50 -26.83 15.16
CA ALA A 458 4.62 -27.99 15.25
C ALA A 458 3.78 -27.99 16.53
N ASP A 459 4.35 -27.62 17.67
CA ASP A 459 3.64 -27.49 18.94
C ASP A 459 2.61 -26.36 18.88
N CYS A 460 2.94 -25.22 18.28
CA CYS A 460 2.01 -24.13 18.04
C CYS A 460 0.87 -24.59 17.11
N LEU A 461 1.18 -25.25 16.00
CA LEU A 461 0.18 -25.80 15.09
C LEU A 461 -0.81 -26.72 15.81
N LYS A 462 -0.32 -27.64 16.64
CA LYS A 462 -1.13 -28.58 17.40
C LYS A 462 -2.04 -27.88 18.41
N ARG A 463 -1.56 -26.82 19.06
CA ARG A 463 -2.32 -26.04 20.07
C ARG A 463 -3.40 -25.18 19.45
N TYR A 464 -3.10 -24.54 18.32
CA TYR A 464 -3.95 -23.48 17.75
C TYR A 464 -4.88 -23.95 16.63
N ALA A 465 -4.67 -25.15 16.08
CA ALA A 465 -5.54 -25.69 15.04
C ALA A 465 -6.96 -25.95 15.55
N SER A 466 -7.93 -25.18 15.08
CA SER A 466 -9.34 -25.40 15.37
C SER A 466 -9.88 -26.65 14.63
N GLN A 467 -11.11 -27.07 14.97
CA GLN A 467 -11.77 -28.16 14.25
C GLN A 467 -11.96 -27.88 12.75
N ARG A 468 -12.20 -26.61 12.38
CA ARG A 468 -12.33 -26.15 10.99
C ARG A 468 -10.99 -26.19 10.26
N ASP A 469 -9.90 -25.80 10.93
CA ASP A 469 -8.56 -25.80 10.35
C ASP A 469 -8.07 -27.23 10.07
N LYS A 470 -8.46 -28.19 10.91
CA LYS A 470 -8.18 -29.61 10.67
C LYS A 470 -8.82 -30.15 9.37
N GLN A 471 -9.93 -29.56 8.91
CA GLN A 471 -10.56 -29.92 7.65
C GLN A 471 -9.83 -29.35 6.42
N LYS A 472 -9.10 -28.23 6.58
CA LYS A 472 -8.35 -27.58 5.51
C LYS A 472 -7.01 -28.26 5.17
N GLY A 473 -6.52 -29.13 6.05
CA GLY A 473 -5.40 -30.03 5.81
C GLY A 473 -4.09 -29.34 5.41
N GLU A 474 -3.58 -29.70 4.25
CA GLU A 474 -2.30 -29.26 3.72
C GLU A 474 -2.16 -27.73 3.66
N PHE A 475 -3.15 -27.02 3.12
CA PHE A 475 -3.16 -25.56 3.00
C PHE A 475 -2.98 -24.86 4.34
N PHE A 476 -3.59 -25.38 5.40
CA PHE A 476 -3.46 -24.80 6.72
C PHE A 476 -2.05 -25.00 7.28
N VAL A 477 -1.50 -26.22 7.19
CA VAL A 477 -0.17 -26.55 7.69
C VAL A 477 0.90 -25.73 6.97
N HIS A 478 0.83 -25.64 5.64
CA HIS A 478 1.75 -24.85 4.83
C HIS A 478 1.65 -23.36 5.16
N GLY A 479 0.47 -22.78 5.08
CA GLY A 479 0.26 -21.34 5.35
C GLY A 479 0.63 -20.94 6.79
N PHE A 480 0.35 -21.79 7.78
CA PHE A 480 0.75 -21.57 9.17
C PHE A 480 2.27 -21.59 9.33
N THR A 481 2.94 -22.61 8.77
CA THR A 481 4.40 -22.73 8.83
C THR A 481 5.07 -21.54 8.14
N LEU A 482 4.58 -21.15 6.97
CA LEU A 482 5.09 -20.00 6.23
C LEU A 482 4.91 -18.69 7.03
N ALA A 483 3.73 -18.49 7.64
CA ALA A 483 3.48 -17.30 8.45
C ALA A 483 4.33 -17.26 9.72
N MET A 484 4.59 -18.42 10.35
CA MET A 484 5.50 -18.50 11.50
C MET A 484 6.95 -18.22 11.12
N THR A 485 7.42 -18.75 9.97
CA THR A 485 8.79 -18.49 9.47
C THR A 485 8.99 -17.04 9.06
N ALA A 486 7.96 -16.36 8.54
CA ALA A 486 8.00 -14.95 8.19
C ALA A 486 8.16 -14.01 9.40
N GLN A 487 7.89 -14.49 10.62
CA GLN A 487 8.17 -13.73 11.86
C GLN A 487 9.66 -13.74 12.24
N ASN A 488 10.48 -14.51 11.51
CA ASN A 488 11.90 -14.60 11.76
C ASN A 488 12.64 -13.46 11.04
N ARG A 489 13.22 -12.54 11.80
CA ARG A 489 13.89 -11.34 11.27
C ARG A 489 15.18 -11.63 10.48
N PHE A 490 15.74 -12.85 10.57
CA PHE A 490 16.99 -13.22 9.92
C PHE A 490 16.78 -13.78 8.51
N TYR A 491 15.56 -14.23 8.21
CA TYR A 491 15.25 -14.88 6.95
C TYR A 491 14.10 -14.24 6.23
N ARG A 492 14.20 -14.23 4.92
CA ARG A 492 13.08 -14.01 4.00
C ARG A 492 12.53 -15.36 3.57
N PRO A 493 11.37 -15.81 4.06
CA PRO A 493 10.75 -17.03 3.57
C PRO A 493 10.23 -16.79 2.16
N ILE A 494 10.68 -17.62 1.22
CA ILE A 494 10.23 -17.63 -0.16
C ILE A 494 9.51 -18.96 -0.36
N SER A 495 8.21 -18.90 -0.71
CA SER A 495 7.40 -20.07 -1.02
C SER A 495 7.22 -20.20 -2.51
N GLU A 496 7.19 -21.44 -3.02
CA GLU A 496 6.91 -21.74 -4.42
C GLU A 496 7.74 -20.94 -5.43
N GLN A 497 9.02 -20.72 -5.11
CA GLN A 497 9.90 -20.08 -6.07
C GLN A 497 10.05 -20.98 -7.29
N ASP A 498 9.61 -20.48 -8.46
CA ASP A 498 9.83 -21.12 -9.74
C ASP A 498 11.34 -21.18 -9.98
N THR A 499 11.90 -22.36 -9.87
CA THR A 499 13.29 -22.63 -10.25
C THR A 499 13.26 -23.48 -11.50
N GLN A 500 14.34 -23.49 -12.28
CA GLN A 500 14.48 -24.39 -13.44
C GLN A 500 14.28 -25.88 -13.09
N ALA A 501 14.23 -26.21 -11.79
CA ALA A 501 14.08 -27.57 -11.26
C ALA A 501 12.70 -27.86 -10.61
N GLY A 502 11.76 -26.90 -10.62
CA GLY A 502 10.42 -27.01 -9.98
C GLY A 502 10.24 -26.03 -8.79
N TYR A 503 9.28 -26.27 -7.89
CA TYR A 503 8.94 -25.40 -6.78
C TYR A 503 9.49 -25.90 -5.45
N VAL A 504 10.11 -25.00 -4.64
CA VAL A 504 10.47 -25.23 -3.23
C VAL A 504 9.29 -24.90 -2.35
N ASP A 505 8.94 -25.75 -1.39
CA ASP A 505 7.84 -25.44 -0.48
C ASP A 505 8.16 -24.19 0.36
N ILE A 506 9.36 -24.13 1.01
CA ILE A 506 9.83 -22.93 1.73
C ILE A 506 11.37 -22.84 1.63
N PHE A 507 11.88 -21.74 1.09
CA PHE A 507 13.28 -21.36 1.19
C PHE A 507 13.45 -20.24 2.21
N LEU A 508 14.15 -20.49 3.32
CA LEU A 508 14.55 -19.47 4.28
C LEU A 508 15.83 -18.79 3.78
N CYS A 509 15.63 -17.79 2.91
CA CYS A 509 16.71 -17.01 2.31
C CYS A 509 17.34 -16.10 3.38
N PRO A 510 18.64 -16.20 3.68
CA PRO A 510 19.27 -15.39 4.70
C PRO A 510 19.38 -13.93 4.26
N MET A 511 19.10 -12.99 5.18
CA MET A 511 19.22 -11.54 4.92
C MET A 511 20.65 -11.07 5.23
N LEU A 512 21.61 -11.50 4.41
CA LEU A 512 23.04 -11.24 4.61
C LEU A 512 23.42 -9.77 4.44
N GLU A 513 22.65 -9.00 3.73
CA GLU A 513 22.77 -7.55 3.58
C GLU A 513 22.52 -6.78 4.89
N ILE A 514 21.79 -7.39 5.83
CA ILE A 514 21.50 -6.85 7.16
C ILE A 514 22.32 -7.56 8.24
N TYR A 515 22.43 -8.90 8.14
CA TYR A 515 23.05 -9.80 9.10
C TYR A 515 24.17 -10.59 8.45
N SER A 516 25.27 -9.91 8.09
CA SER A 516 26.39 -10.49 7.32
C SER A 516 27.16 -11.59 8.05
N ASP A 517 26.94 -11.76 9.34
CA ASP A 517 27.58 -12.76 10.20
C ASP A 517 26.73 -14.03 10.41
N MET A 518 25.59 -14.15 9.73
CA MET A 518 24.79 -15.37 9.75
C MET A 518 25.57 -16.57 9.19
N THR A 519 25.31 -17.74 9.77
CA THR A 519 26.05 -18.95 9.45
C THR A 519 25.22 -20.07 8.84
N HIS A 520 23.87 -19.97 8.87
CA HIS A 520 22.98 -21.05 8.41
C HIS A 520 21.87 -20.53 7.51
N SER A 521 21.47 -21.32 6.52
CA SER A 521 20.32 -21.12 5.62
C SER A 521 19.57 -22.43 5.40
N TYR A 522 18.31 -22.39 4.96
CA TYR A 522 17.45 -23.57 4.96
C TYR A 522 16.58 -23.67 3.71
N ILE A 523 16.52 -24.88 3.14
CA ILE A 523 15.44 -25.35 2.29
C ILE A 523 14.57 -26.27 3.13
N VAL A 524 13.26 -26.02 3.14
CA VAL A 524 12.29 -26.81 3.91
C VAL A 524 11.26 -27.38 2.94
N GLU A 525 11.26 -28.70 2.82
CA GLU A 525 10.23 -29.44 2.08
C GLU A 525 9.16 -29.93 3.07
N LEU A 526 7.95 -29.44 2.91
CA LEU A 526 6.83 -29.70 3.80
C LEU A 526 5.79 -30.55 3.09
N LYS A 527 5.50 -31.72 3.64
CA LYS A 527 4.51 -32.64 3.07
C LYS A 527 3.41 -32.96 4.07
N TYR A 528 2.24 -33.25 3.55
CA TYR A 528 1.04 -33.49 4.34
C TYR A 528 0.35 -34.81 3.97
N ALA A 529 0.15 -35.68 4.95
CA ALA A 529 -0.73 -36.85 4.87
C ALA A 529 -2.02 -36.59 5.63
N LYS A 530 -3.15 -37.04 5.09
CA LYS A 530 -4.42 -36.98 5.80
C LYS A 530 -4.39 -37.90 7.02
N TYR A 531 -5.15 -37.56 8.07
CA TYR A 531 -5.20 -38.38 9.27
C TYR A 531 -5.57 -39.87 9.01
N LYS A 532 -6.41 -40.12 7.99
CA LYS A 532 -6.87 -41.45 7.59
C LYS A 532 -5.91 -42.22 6.68
N ASP A 533 -4.87 -41.54 6.15
CA ASP A 533 -3.91 -42.20 5.26
C ASP A 533 -3.11 -43.26 6.03
N PRO A 534 -2.70 -44.34 5.35
CA PRO A 534 -1.90 -45.38 6.01
C PRO A 534 -0.47 -44.84 6.33
N GLU A 535 0.22 -45.49 7.29
CA GLU A 535 1.57 -45.03 7.72
C GLU A 535 2.61 -45.11 6.59
N ASN A 536 2.50 -46.04 5.64
CA ASN A 536 3.39 -46.06 4.48
C ASN A 536 3.31 -44.77 3.62
N ARG A 537 2.18 -44.06 3.63
CA ARG A 537 2.08 -42.78 2.91
C ARG A 537 3.02 -41.72 3.47
N VAL A 538 3.25 -41.71 4.77
CA VAL A 538 4.24 -40.81 5.42
C VAL A 538 5.64 -41.09 4.89
N GLU A 539 6.01 -42.36 4.74
CA GLU A 539 7.33 -42.72 4.22
C GLU A 539 7.49 -42.44 2.72
N GLU A 540 6.41 -42.60 1.93
CA GLU A 540 6.41 -42.19 0.52
C GLU A 540 6.64 -40.69 0.38
N LEU A 541 5.87 -39.85 1.12
CA LEU A 541 5.99 -38.39 1.14
C LEU A 541 7.37 -37.94 1.61
N ARG A 542 7.94 -38.62 2.60
CA ARG A 542 9.30 -38.38 3.07
C ARG A 542 10.34 -38.55 1.93
N ARG A 543 10.23 -39.64 1.15
CA ARG A 543 11.12 -39.89 0.01
C ARG A 543 10.93 -38.85 -1.10
N GLU A 544 9.70 -38.50 -1.40
CA GLU A 544 9.38 -37.43 -2.36
C GLU A 544 10.03 -36.09 -1.93
N ALA A 545 9.90 -35.70 -0.66
CA ALA A 545 10.47 -34.48 -0.11
C ALA A 545 11.99 -34.47 -0.16
N ILE A 546 12.66 -35.58 0.19
CA ILE A 546 14.12 -35.71 0.09
C ILE A 546 14.60 -35.49 -1.36
N ALA A 547 13.92 -36.09 -2.33
CA ALA A 547 14.27 -35.95 -3.73
C ALA A 547 14.06 -34.50 -4.23
N GLN A 548 13.04 -33.81 -3.74
CA GLN A 548 12.76 -32.39 -4.03
C GLN A 548 13.83 -31.48 -3.42
N ALA A 549 14.11 -31.60 -2.12
CA ALA A 549 15.11 -30.80 -1.41
C ALA A 549 16.49 -30.85 -2.09
N ASN A 550 16.91 -32.02 -2.55
CA ASN A 550 18.19 -32.20 -3.24
C ASN A 550 18.23 -31.49 -4.60
N ARG A 551 17.12 -31.51 -5.37
CA ARG A 551 17.07 -30.83 -6.67
C ARG A 551 17.20 -29.32 -6.54
N TYR A 552 16.57 -28.73 -5.50
CA TYR A 552 16.60 -27.30 -5.29
C TYR A 552 17.92 -26.75 -4.79
N ALA A 553 18.59 -27.50 -3.90
CA ALA A 553 19.86 -27.08 -3.34
C ALA A 553 20.92 -26.82 -4.42
N ASP A 554 20.78 -27.47 -5.59
CA ASP A 554 21.73 -27.35 -6.70
C ASP A 554 21.47 -26.16 -7.64
N THR A 555 20.38 -25.43 -7.48
CA THR A 555 20.05 -24.30 -8.35
C THR A 555 20.99 -23.10 -8.13
N ASP A 556 21.33 -22.39 -9.22
CA ASP A 556 22.20 -21.21 -9.16
C ASP A 556 21.57 -20.09 -8.30
N THR A 557 20.24 -20.00 -8.29
CA THR A 557 19.51 -19.03 -7.48
C THR A 557 19.75 -19.23 -5.99
N VAL A 558 19.63 -20.48 -5.52
CA VAL A 558 19.89 -20.81 -4.11
C VAL A 558 21.38 -20.62 -3.78
N LYS A 559 22.29 -21.10 -4.62
CA LYS A 559 23.74 -20.98 -4.41
C LYS A 559 24.20 -19.52 -4.26
N ARG A 560 23.62 -18.60 -5.03
CA ARG A 560 23.92 -17.17 -4.90
C ARG A 560 23.33 -16.58 -3.63
N ALA A 561 22.07 -16.93 -3.31
CA ALA A 561 21.33 -16.34 -2.20
C ALA A 561 21.88 -16.74 -0.82
N ILE A 562 22.42 -17.96 -0.68
CA ILE A 562 22.96 -18.45 0.59
C ILE A 562 24.32 -17.85 0.97
N GLY A 563 25.05 -17.24 0.03
CA GLY A 563 26.41 -16.70 0.26
C GLY A 563 27.34 -17.71 0.92
N ASN A 564 27.94 -17.33 2.05
CA ASN A 564 28.86 -18.19 2.81
C ASN A 564 28.18 -19.02 3.91
N THR A 565 26.83 -19.02 3.99
CA THR A 565 26.11 -19.79 5.00
C THR A 565 26.11 -21.29 4.65
N ARG A 566 26.02 -22.13 5.69
CA ARG A 566 25.79 -23.56 5.51
C ARG A 566 24.31 -23.79 5.17
N LEU A 567 24.04 -24.36 4.01
CA LEU A 567 22.70 -24.74 3.59
C LEU A 567 22.27 -26.05 4.27
N HIS A 568 21.12 -26.01 4.95
CA HIS A 568 20.46 -27.20 5.49
C HIS A 568 19.24 -27.54 4.63
N LYS A 569 19.07 -28.81 4.32
CA LYS A 569 17.90 -29.37 3.63
C LYS A 569 17.05 -30.09 4.67
N VAL A 570 15.95 -29.49 5.08
CA VAL A 570 15.06 -30.01 6.13
C VAL A 570 13.79 -30.55 5.51
N VAL A 571 13.43 -31.78 5.84
CA VAL A 571 12.19 -32.43 5.43
C VAL A 571 11.26 -32.50 6.61
N VAL A 572 10.03 -31.99 6.44
CA VAL A 572 8.99 -32.00 7.47
C VAL A 572 7.73 -32.67 6.91
N VAL A 573 7.28 -33.76 7.52
CA VAL A 573 6.05 -34.45 7.11
C VAL A 573 5.06 -34.45 8.25
N TYR A 574 3.88 -33.91 7.98
CA TYR A 574 2.75 -33.94 8.87
C TYR A 574 1.76 -35.06 8.51
N LYS A 575 1.16 -35.69 9.52
CA LYS A 575 -0.03 -36.52 9.36
C LYS A 575 -1.17 -35.93 10.19
N GLY A 576 -2.16 -35.34 9.52
CA GLY A 576 -3.08 -34.44 10.20
C GLY A 576 -2.34 -33.23 10.78
N MET A 577 -2.48 -32.97 12.09
CA MET A 577 -1.79 -31.88 12.78
C MET A 577 -0.57 -32.35 13.59
N GLU A 578 -0.10 -33.56 13.37
CA GLU A 578 1.08 -34.10 14.05
C GLU A 578 2.28 -34.17 13.10
N MET A 579 3.39 -33.56 13.51
CA MET A 579 4.66 -33.70 12.82
C MET A 579 5.20 -35.12 13.05
N ARG A 580 5.30 -35.90 11.99
CA ARG A 580 5.76 -37.30 12.03
C ARG A 580 7.23 -37.45 11.62
N VAL A 581 7.69 -36.57 10.77
CA VAL A 581 9.08 -36.52 10.32
C VAL A 581 9.57 -35.08 10.42
N CYS A 582 10.77 -34.90 10.96
CA CYS A 582 11.53 -33.67 10.91
C CYS A 582 13.02 -34.03 10.91
N GLU A 583 13.64 -34.01 9.74
CA GLU A 583 15.01 -34.49 9.57
C GLU A 583 15.80 -33.65 8.57
N GLU A 584 17.12 -33.63 8.74
CA GLU A 584 18.04 -33.03 7.76
C GLU A 584 18.45 -34.10 6.73
N VAL A 585 18.39 -33.72 5.45
CA VAL A 585 18.86 -34.52 4.34
C VAL A 585 20.35 -34.26 4.16
N ILE A 586 21.15 -35.27 4.32
CA ILE A 586 22.62 -35.24 4.19
C ILE A 586 23.03 -35.26 2.70
#